data_f292ef04d021cb2d724b823a5e17945d
#
_entry.id   f292ef04d021cb2d724b823a5e17945d
#
_cell.length_a   1.000
_cell.length_b   1.000
_cell.length_c   1.000
_cell.angle_alpha   90.00
_cell.angle_beta   90.00
_cell.angle_gamma   90.00
#
_symmetry.space_group_name_H-M   'P 1'
#
loop_
_entity.id
_entity.type
_entity.pdbx_description
1 polymer ?
#
loop_
_entity_poly.entity_id
_entity_poly.type
_entity_poly.pdbx_seq_one_letter_code
_entity_poly.pdbx_strand_id
1 'polypeptide(L)'
;MDTITEQIEKFKKETGIKLDIKDGKPYYGGNLDLRGTAITSLPDNLVVGDWLDLYGTAITSLPDNLVVGGWLDLSYTAITSLPDNLVVGGSLCLCYTAITSLPDNLVVGGLLDLSYTAITSLPDNLVVGGLLDLRGTAITSLPDNLVVGGSLDLQDTAITSLPNNLVVGGYLDLRETAITSLPDNLVVGGTLYLQETQITDTSNVNRNAPTLYEWNNKKYIKVDGIFSIVDNYHGNVYKVHQIGSTKQMYVVGDGNGKWAHGNTIDEARKDLIYKISNRDKSAYENLKLDSILTFEEAIECYRVITGSCAVGTKDYVENRLPKPHKEKYSIREMIELTKGEYQGKEFEEFFKNNK
;
A
#
# COMPACT_ATOMS: atom_id res chain seq x y z
N MET A 1 3.37 35.61 -9.43
CA MET A 1 3.00 34.19 -9.61
C MET A 1 2.78 33.99 -11.10
N ASP A 2 3.46 33.02 -11.68
CA ASP A 2 3.26 32.66 -13.08
C ASP A 2 1.85 32.13 -13.28
N THR A 3 1.24 32.44 -14.42
CA THR A 3 -0.06 31.86 -14.78
C THR A 3 0.07 30.35 -14.99
N ILE A 4 -1.02 29.60 -14.87
CA ILE A 4 -1.03 28.14 -15.14
C ILE A 4 -0.46 27.83 -16.52
N THR A 5 -0.79 28.66 -17.53
CA THR A 5 -0.30 28.49 -18.91
C THR A 5 1.22 28.65 -18.99
N GLU A 6 1.79 29.66 -18.32
CA GLU A 6 3.23 29.88 -18.27
C GLU A 6 3.95 28.72 -17.57
N GLN A 7 3.41 28.20 -16.47
CA GLN A 7 3.97 27.04 -15.76
C GLN A 7 3.95 25.78 -16.65
N ILE A 8 2.85 25.53 -17.38
CA ILE A 8 2.74 24.39 -18.31
C ILE A 8 3.74 24.52 -19.48
N GLU A 9 3.88 25.70 -20.06
CA GLU A 9 4.84 25.90 -21.16
C GLU A 9 6.31 25.79 -20.68
N LYS A 10 6.62 26.28 -19.47
CA LYS A 10 7.92 26.07 -18.82
C LYS A 10 8.18 24.58 -18.63
N PHE A 11 7.24 23.85 -18.02
CA PHE A 11 7.34 22.41 -17.79
C PHE A 11 7.57 21.64 -19.11
N LYS A 12 6.78 21.95 -20.14
CA LYS A 12 6.94 21.37 -21.47
C LYS A 12 8.30 21.65 -22.09
N LYS A 13 8.85 22.83 -21.90
CA LYS A 13 10.18 23.20 -22.40
C LYS A 13 11.29 22.38 -21.70
N GLU A 14 11.13 22.14 -20.41
CA GLU A 14 12.10 21.41 -19.58
C GLU A 14 12.04 19.88 -19.77
N THR A 15 10.85 19.33 -19.99
CA THR A 15 10.61 17.88 -20.01
C THR A 15 10.24 17.33 -21.39
N GLY A 16 9.82 18.16 -22.31
CA GLY A 16 9.20 17.76 -23.59
C GLY A 16 7.77 17.23 -23.44
N ILE A 17 7.22 17.16 -22.23
CA ILE A 17 5.90 16.59 -21.95
C ILE A 17 4.85 17.70 -21.87
N LYS A 18 3.71 17.47 -22.51
CA LYS A 18 2.58 18.40 -22.49
C LYS A 18 1.62 18.00 -21.37
N LEU A 19 1.28 18.97 -20.52
CA LEU A 19 0.17 18.85 -19.56
C LEU A 19 -1.11 19.42 -20.15
N ASP A 20 -2.24 18.84 -19.79
CA ASP A 20 -3.57 19.38 -20.06
C ASP A 20 -4.01 20.30 -18.91
N ILE A 21 -5.14 21.00 -19.10
CA ILE A 21 -5.82 21.74 -18.03
C ILE A 21 -7.16 21.04 -17.77
N LYS A 22 -7.36 20.60 -16.53
CA LYS A 22 -8.61 20.00 -16.09
C LYS A 22 -9.04 20.64 -14.77
N ASP A 23 -10.28 21.10 -14.71
CA ASP A 23 -10.83 21.80 -13.53
C ASP A 23 -9.94 22.96 -13.04
N GLY A 24 -9.35 23.70 -14.00
CA GLY A 24 -8.46 24.84 -13.72
C GLY A 24 -7.10 24.47 -13.13
N LYS A 25 -6.65 23.21 -13.25
CA LYS A 25 -5.36 22.71 -12.73
C LYS A 25 -4.55 22.07 -13.85
N PRO A 26 -3.19 22.14 -13.78
CA PRO A 26 -2.35 21.29 -14.62
C PRO A 26 -2.68 19.81 -14.37
N TYR A 27 -2.85 19.05 -15.43
CA TYR A 27 -3.32 17.66 -15.36
C TYR A 27 -2.53 16.76 -16.32
N TYR A 28 -2.16 15.59 -15.83
CA TYR A 28 -1.64 14.48 -16.63
C TYR A 28 -2.40 13.19 -16.30
N GLY A 29 -3.10 12.64 -17.28
CA GLY A 29 -4.10 11.56 -17.04
C GLY A 29 -3.53 10.16 -16.81
N GLY A 30 -2.23 9.95 -17.00
CA GLY A 30 -1.57 8.64 -16.87
C GLY A 30 -0.30 8.72 -16.05
N ASN A 31 0.68 7.92 -16.45
CA ASN A 31 1.99 7.75 -15.81
C ASN A 31 2.95 8.85 -16.26
N LEU A 32 3.43 9.67 -15.34
CA LEU A 32 4.35 10.76 -15.61
C LEU A 32 5.77 10.38 -15.19
N ASP A 33 6.57 9.93 -16.16
CA ASP A 33 7.99 9.58 -15.95
C ASP A 33 8.88 10.79 -16.22
N LEU A 34 9.55 11.28 -15.18
CA LEU A 34 10.46 12.42 -15.22
C LEU A 34 11.90 12.03 -14.86
N ARG A 35 12.19 10.76 -14.74
CA ARG A 35 13.55 10.26 -14.47
C ARG A 35 14.52 10.75 -15.52
N GLY A 36 15.73 11.12 -15.09
CA GLY A 36 16.79 11.60 -15.97
C GLY A 36 16.51 12.95 -16.62
N THR A 37 15.42 13.63 -16.29
CA THR A 37 15.19 15.02 -16.67
C THR A 37 15.93 15.97 -15.74
N ALA A 38 16.21 17.19 -16.21
CA ALA A 38 16.83 18.24 -15.39
C ALA A 38 15.81 19.07 -14.62
N ILE A 39 14.63 18.48 -14.34
CA ILE A 39 13.55 19.21 -13.67
C ILE A 39 13.93 19.54 -12.22
N THR A 40 13.61 20.76 -11.80
CA THR A 40 13.85 21.25 -10.44
C THR A 40 12.58 21.67 -9.70
N SER A 41 11.46 21.79 -10.42
CA SER A 41 10.15 22.16 -9.86
C SER A 41 9.01 21.62 -10.71
N LEU A 42 7.88 21.35 -10.10
CA LEU A 42 6.62 21.00 -10.76
C LEU A 42 5.66 22.19 -10.79
N PRO A 43 4.70 22.24 -11.72
CA PRO A 43 3.62 23.22 -11.69
C PRO A 43 2.77 23.16 -10.42
N ASP A 44 2.32 24.32 -9.93
CA ASP A 44 1.43 24.41 -8.77
C ASP A 44 0.11 23.67 -9.02
N ASN A 45 -0.41 23.01 -7.98
CA ASN A 45 -1.66 22.24 -8.02
C ASN A 45 -1.67 21.11 -9.08
N LEU A 46 -0.52 20.59 -9.49
CA LEU A 46 -0.45 19.50 -10.47
C LEU A 46 -1.25 18.28 -10.00
N VAL A 47 -2.01 17.70 -10.93
CA VAL A 47 -2.74 16.44 -10.73
C VAL A 47 -2.20 15.41 -11.72
N VAL A 48 -1.69 14.29 -11.20
CA VAL A 48 -1.27 13.12 -11.98
C VAL A 48 -2.24 11.99 -11.70
N GLY A 49 -2.85 11.45 -12.76
CA GLY A 49 -3.92 10.47 -12.64
C GLY A 49 -3.47 9.11 -12.14
N ASP A 50 -2.25 8.71 -12.46
CA ASP A 50 -1.67 7.43 -12.05
C ASP A 50 -0.35 7.66 -11.30
N TRP A 51 0.81 7.23 -11.76
CA TRP A 51 2.07 7.41 -11.04
C TRP A 51 2.92 8.60 -11.54
N LEU A 52 3.70 9.16 -10.62
CA LEU A 52 4.70 10.19 -10.87
C LEU A 52 6.06 9.69 -10.42
N ASP A 53 6.99 9.57 -11.36
CA ASP A 53 8.36 9.12 -11.10
C ASP A 53 9.34 10.29 -11.24
N LEU A 54 9.92 10.66 -10.10
CA LEU A 54 10.92 11.72 -9.95
C LEU A 54 12.28 11.16 -9.48
N TYR A 55 12.47 9.84 -9.54
CA TYR A 55 13.67 9.17 -9.07
C TYR A 55 14.96 9.84 -9.58
N GLY A 56 15.83 10.21 -8.65
CA GLY A 56 17.15 10.78 -8.95
C GLY A 56 17.13 12.14 -9.66
N THR A 57 15.99 12.84 -9.70
CA THR A 57 15.92 14.20 -10.27
C THR A 57 16.50 15.24 -9.31
N ALA A 58 16.72 16.46 -9.80
CA ALA A 58 17.25 17.58 -9.01
C ALA A 58 16.14 18.33 -8.23
N ILE A 59 14.98 17.73 -8.05
CA ILE A 59 13.88 18.36 -7.32
C ILE A 59 14.21 18.48 -5.84
N THR A 60 13.92 19.63 -5.24
CA THR A 60 14.18 19.90 -3.81
C THR A 60 12.91 20.18 -3.01
N SER A 61 11.79 20.43 -3.68
CA SER A 61 10.48 20.65 -3.06
C SER A 61 9.37 20.24 -4.01
N LEU A 62 8.21 19.90 -3.46
CA LEU A 62 6.97 19.65 -4.19
C LEU A 62 6.06 20.88 -4.10
N PRO A 63 5.22 21.14 -5.12
CA PRO A 63 4.23 22.21 -5.06
C PRO A 63 3.12 21.87 -4.08
N ASP A 64 2.49 22.90 -3.53
CA ASP A 64 1.29 22.73 -2.72
C ASP A 64 0.16 22.08 -3.53
N ASN A 65 -0.68 21.30 -2.84
CA ASN A 65 -1.83 20.59 -3.40
C ASN A 65 -1.49 19.64 -4.57
N LEU A 66 -0.27 19.09 -4.61
CA LEU A 66 0.07 18.00 -5.54
C LEU A 66 -0.83 16.80 -5.24
N VAL A 67 -1.44 16.25 -6.29
CA VAL A 67 -2.23 15.02 -6.22
C VAL A 67 -1.66 13.98 -7.15
N VAL A 68 -1.33 12.83 -6.63
CA VAL A 68 -0.88 11.65 -7.39
C VAL A 68 -1.85 10.50 -7.09
N GLY A 69 -2.58 10.03 -8.09
CA GLY A 69 -3.60 9.00 -7.92
C GLY A 69 -3.04 7.63 -7.56
N GLY A 70 -1.85 7.32 -8.06
CA GLY A 70 -1.13 6.08 -7.80
C GLY A 70 0.15 6.29 -6.99
N TRP A 71 1.28 5.87 -7.54
CA TRP A 71 2.59 5.88 -6.90
C TRP A 71 3.37 7.17 -7.15
N LEU A 72 4.02 7.71 -6.10
CA LEU A 72 4.97 8.81 -6.17
C LEU A 72 6.36 8.33 -5.76
N ASP A 73 7.34 8.41 -6.67
CA ASP A 73 8.75 8.11 -6.37
C ASP A 73 9.59 9.39 -6.30
N LEU A 74 10.13 9.63 -5.13
CA LEU A 74 11.06 10.73 -4.83
C LEU A 74 12.43 10.21 -4.39
N SER A 75 12.68 8.92 -4.52
CA SER A 75 13.90 8.28 -4.06
C SER A 75 15.13 8.90 -4.74
N TYR A 76 16.21 9.02 -3.98
CA TYR A 76 17.47 9.64 -4.44
C TYR A 76 17.34 11.10 -4.92
N THR A 77 16.31 11.83 -4.46
CA THR A 77 16.21 13.29 -4.68
C THR A 77 16.76 14.06 -3.49
N ALA A 78 16.95 15.37 -3.66
CA ALA A 78 17.40 16.26 -2.58
C ALA A 78 16.24 16.86 -1.78
N ILE A 79 15.08 16.20 -1.77
CA ILE A 79 13.91 16.67 -1.02
C ILE A 79 14.14 16.58 0.48
N THR A 80 13.72 17.60 1.24
CA THR A 80 13.89 17.67 2.70
C THR A 80 12.57 17.75 3.45
N SER A 81 11.47 18.08 2.76
CA SER A 81 10.12 18.18 3.33
C SER A 81 9.05 17.91 2.28
N LEU A 82 7.85 17.57 2.73
CA LEU A 82 6.67 17.40 1.90
C LEU A 82 5.64 18.51 2.22
N PRO A 83 4.82 18.95 1.26
CA PRO A 83 3.75 19.92 1.52
C PRO A 83 2.61 19.28 2.35
N ASP A 84 1.98 20.08 3.21
CA ASP A 84 0.91 19.61 4.12
C ASP A 84 -0.32 19.01 3.41
N ASN A 85 -0.57 19.43 2.17
CA ASN A 85 -1.73 19.00 1.37
C ASN A 85 -1.36 17.96 0.30
N LEU A 86 -0.25 17.25 0.44
CA LEU A 86 0.13 16.17 -0.47
C LEU A 86 -0.87 15.02 -0.39
N VAL A 87 -1.38 14.59 -1.55
CA VAL A 87 -2.25 13.40 -1.65
C VAL A 87 -1.58 12.37 -2.54
N VAL A 88 -1.32 11.18 -1.97
CA VAL A 88 -0.80 10.02 -2.69
C VAL A 88 -1.75 8.84 -2.49
N GLY A 89 -2.46 8.46 -3.55
CA GLY A 89 -3.46 7.39 -3.47
C GLY A 89 -2.87 6.00 -3.30
N GLY A 90 -1.69 5.77 -3.88
CA GLY A 90 -0.95 4.51 -3.80
C GLY A 90 0.26 4.58 -2.87
N SER A 91 1.43 4.27 -3.41
CA SER A 91 2.69 4.22 -2.64
C SER A 91 3.48 5.52 -2.73
N LEU A 92 4.23 5.84 -1.68
CA LEU A 92 5.16 6.97 -1.60
C LEU A 92 6.55 6.45 -1.26
N CYS A 93 7.51 6.62 -2.19
CA CYS A 93 8.90 6.24 -2.00
C CYS A 93 9.75 7.48 -1.75
N LEU A 94 10.43 7.51 -0.61
CA LEU A 94 11.31 8.58 -0.14
C LEU A 94 12.70 8.05 0.26
N CYS A 95 13.00 6.79 -0.06
CA CYS A 95 14.26 6.17 0.36
C CYS A 95 15.48 6.93 -0.20
N TYR A 96 16.53 6.99 0.60
CA TYR A 96 17.75 7.73 0.30
C TYR A 96 17.56 9.23 0.00
N THR A 97 16.55 9.86 0.65
CA THR A 97 16.36 11.32 0.64
C THR A 97 16.85 11.93 1.95
N ALA A 98 16.97 13.26 1.97
CA ALA A 98 17.34 14.02 3.16
C ALA A 98 16.13 14.44 4.01
N ILE A 99 14.99 13.75 3.87
CA ILE A 99 13.78 14.07 4.63
C ILE A 99 13.99 13.81 6.12
N THR A 100 13.56 14.74 6.97
CA THR A 100 13.70 14.66 8.44
C THR A 100 12.37 14.62 9.17
N SER A 101 11.27 15.00 8.49
CA SER A 101 9.91 15.00 9.06
C SER A 101 8.87 14.80 7.97
N LEU A 102 7.71 14.33 8.36
CA LEU A 102 6.52 14.21 7.51
C LEU A 102 5.47 15.25 7.95
N PRO A 103 4.59 15.71 7.05
CA PRO A 103 3.49 16.58 7.41
C PRO A 103 2.49 15.87 8.32
N ASP A 104 1.85 16.63 9.20
CA ASP A 104 0.75 16.12 10.02
C ASP A 104 -0.39 15.64 9.11
N ASN A 105 -1.07 14.58 9.54
CA ASN A 105 -2.17 13.95 8.80
C ASN A 105 -1.81 13.36 7.43
N LEU A 106 -0.54 13.03 7.16
CA LEU A 106 -0.17 12.32 5.93
C LEU A 106 -0.89 10.96 5.87
N VAL A 107 -1.52 10.70 4.73
CA VAL A 107 -2.21 9.44 4.47
C VAL A 107 -1.68 8.84 3.18
N VAL A 108 -1.15 7.63 3.27
CA VAL A 108 -0.60 6.85 2.15
C VAL A 108 -1.39 5.56 2.02
N GLY A 109 -2.02 5.35 0.86
CA GLY A 109 -2.87 4.17 0.63
C GLY A 109 -2.12 2.85 0.54
N GLY A 110 -0.89 2.89 0.00
CA GLY A 110 -0.01 1.74 -0.19
C GLY A 110 1.22 1.75 0.71
N LEU A 111 2.38 1.46 0.11
CA LEU A 111 3.69 1.52 0.74
C LEU A 111 4.08 2.96 1.07
N LEU A 112 4.62 3.21 2.27
CA LEU A 112 5.44 4.37 2.61
C LEU A 112 6.87 3.88 2.87
N ASP A 113 7.78 4.17 1.94
CA ASP A 113 9.19 3.81 2.06
C ASP A 113 10.01 5.03 2.53
N LEU A 114 10.49 4.97 3.76
CA LEU A 114 11.35 5.95 4.40
C LEU A 114 12.74 5.36 4.69
N SER A 115 13.06 4.21 4.12
CA SER A 115 14.31 3.51 4.40
C SER A 115 15.53 4.37 4.08
N TYR A 116 16.52 4.32 4.95
CA TYR A 116 17.77 5.07 4.81
C TYR A 116 17.59 6.59 4.67
N THR A 117 16.57 7.15 5.33
CA THR A 117 16.36 8.60 5.47
C THR A 117 16.86 9.11 6.82
N ALA A 118 16.91 10.43 6.98
CA ALA A 118 17.29 11.08 8.23
C ALA A 118 16.10 11.29 9.19
N ILE A 119 14.98 10.58 9.00
CA ILE A 119 13.79 10.72 9.85
C ILE A 119 14.06 10.19 11.25
N THR A 120 13.62 10.94 12.28
CA THR A 120 13.79 10.55 13.69
C THR A 120 12.47 10.37 14.43
N SER A 121 11.37 10.84 13.86
CA SER A 121 10.01 10.70 14.42
C SER A 121 8.95 10.67 13.32
N LEU A 122 7.79 10.13 13.62
CA LEU A 122 6.61 10.12 12.76
C LEU A 122 5.53 11.03 13.37
N PRO A 123 4.66 11.65 12.55
CA PRO A 123 3.53 12.42 13.06
C PRO A 123 2.48 11.51 13.70
N ASP A 124 1.79 12.01 14.73
CA ASP A 124 0.79 11.23 15.49
C ASP A 124 -0.39 10.73 14.66
N ASN A 125 -0.68 11.40 13.54
CA ASN A 125 -1.84 11.08 12.69
C ASN A 125 -1.45 10.40 11.37
N LEU A 126 -0.26 9.81 11.29
CA LEU A 126 0.18 9.07 10.10
C LEU A 126 -0.69 7.83 9.87
N VAL A 127 -1.18 7.68 8.64
CA VAL A 127 -1.93 6.48 8.22
C VAL A 127 -1.24 5.84 7.03
N VAL A 128 -0.88 4.56 7.16
CA VAL A 128 -0.27 3.76 6.09
C VAL A 128 -1.11 2.51 5.85
N GLY A 129 -1.71 2.42 4.67
CA GLY A 129 -2.56 1.28 4.31
C GLY A 129 -1.79 0.01 3.97
N GLY A 130 -0.56 0.16 3.44
CA GLY A 130 0.33 -0.93 3.06
C GLY A 130 1.52 -1.12 4.02
N LEU A 131 2.71 -1.30 3.46
CA LEU A 131 3.96 -1.42 4.21
C LEU A 131 4.44 -0.02 4.65
N LEU A 132 4.84 0.11 5.91
CA LEU A 132 5.68 1.21 6.41
C LEU A 132 7.11 0.68 6.56
N ASP A 133 8.01 1.15 5.71
CA ASP A 133 9.42 0.78 5.72
C ASP A 133 10.27 1.88 6.35
N LEU A 134 10.85 1.58 7.52
CA LEU A 134 11.69 2.48 8.31
C LEU A 134 13.13 1.96 8.48
N ARG A 135 13.52 0.95 7.69
CA ARG A 135 14.84 0.33 7.81
C ARG A 135 15.97 1.34 7.71
N GLY A 136 16.97 1.18 8.57
CA GLY A 136 18.17 2.02 8.56
C GLY A 136 17.92 3.49 8.88
N THR A 137 16.78 3.81 9.54
CA THR A 137 16.50 5.16 10.03
C THR A 137 16.93 5.35 11.47
N ALA A 138 17.11 6.62 11.90
CA ALA A 138 17.44 6.95 13.27
C ALA A 138 16.22 7.09 14.20
N ILE A 139 15.09 6.43 13.85
CA ILE A 139 13.88 6.50 14.66
C ILE A 139 14.08 5.78 15.99
N THR A 140 13.65 6.40 17.08
CA THR A 140 13.80 5.86 18.45
C THR A 140 12.47 5.49 19.10
N SER A 141 11.36 6.01 18.57
CA SER A 141 9.99 5.73 19.05
C SER A 141 8.98 5.84 17.91
N LEU A 142 7.85 5.19 18.07
CA LEU A 142 6.67 5.31 17.21
C LEU A 142 5.58 6.09 17.96
N PRO A 143 4.68 6.80 17.25
CA PRO A 143 3.55 7.47 17.89
C PRO A 143 2.60 6.46 18.53
N ASP A 144 1.98 6.86 19.64
CA ASP A 144 0.94 6.05 20.28
C ASP A 144 -0.23 5.81 19.33
N ASN A 145 -0.78 4.62 19.40
CA ASN A 145 -1.89 4.16 18.53
C ASN A 145 -1.58 4.15 17.02
N LEU A 146 -0.32 4.05 16.62
CA LEU A 146 0.03 3.89 15.19
C LEU A 146 -0.70 2.69 14.59
N VAL A 147 -1.32 2.91 13.43
CA VAL A 147 -1.99 1.87 12.66
C VAL A 147 -1.30 1.72 11.31
N VAL A 148 -0.78 0.52 11.07
CA VAL A 148 -0.23 0.11 9.78
C VAL A 148 -1.12 -1.00 9.22
N GLY A 149 -1.87 -0.70 8.18
CA GLY A 149 -2.80 -1.66 7.59
C GLY A 149 -2.11 -2.88 6.96
N GLY A 150 -0.87 -2.73 6.51
CA GLY A 150 0.00 -3.79 6.02
C GLY A 150 1.10 -4.16 7.00
N SER A 151 2.34 -4.15 6.54
CA SER A 151 3.51 -4.57 7.29
C SER A 151 4.28 -3.36 7.85
N LEU A 152 5.07 -3.60 8.90
CA LEU A 152 5.96 -2.62 9.49
C LEU A 152 7.38 -3.20 9.54
N ASP A 153 8.32 -2.52 8.89
CA ASP A 153 9.73 -2.89 8.89
C ASP A 153 10.54 -1.86 9.69
N LEU A 154 11.12 -2.33 10.81
CA LEU A 154 11.94 -1.55 11.73
C LEU A 154 13.37 -2.09 11.80
N GLN A 155 13.78 -2.96 10.86
CA GLN A 155 15.11 -3.54 10.87
C GLN A 155 16.19 -2.45 10.88
N ASP A 156 17.25 -2.66 11.66
CA ASP A 156 18.39 -1.73 11.76
C ASP A 156 17.96 -0.29 12.14
N THR A 157 17.05 -0.18 13.11
CA THR A 157 16.64 1.12 13.70
C THR A 157 17.07 1.22 15.15
N ALA A 158 17.11 2.46 15.68
CA ALA A 158 17.46 2.74 17.07
C ALA A 158 16.29 2.58 18.06
N ILE A 159 15.19 1.91 17.64
CA ILE A 159 14.00 1.75 18.46
C ILE A 159 14.27 0.81 19.65
N THR A 160 13.79 1.17 20.84
CA THR A 160 13.98 0.38 22.07
C THR A 160 12.68 -0.15 22.66
N SER A 161 11.54 0.39 22.23
CA SER A 161 10.21 -0.06 22.67
C SER A 161 9.16 0.21 21.59
N LEU A 162 8.08 -0.54 21.61
CA LEU A 162 6.90 -0.31 20.79
C LEU A 162 5.81 0.37 21.61
N PRO A 163 4.97 1.23 20.99
CA PRO A 163 3.85 1.85 21.69
C PRO A 163 2.78 0.81 22.06
N ASN A 164 2.04 1.11 23.13
CA ASN A 164 0.86 0.33 23.45
C ASN A 164 -0.18 0.45 22.31
N ASN A 165 -0.97 -0.61 22.11
CA ASN A 165 -1.99 -0.70 21.07
C ASN A 165 -1.48 -0.57 19.61
N LEU A 166 -0.20 -0.84 19.35
CA LEU A 166 0.32 -0.92 17.98
C LEU A 166 -0.44 -2.02 17.21
N VAL A 167 -0.96 -1.66 16.04
CA VAL A 167 -1.63 -2.60 15.14
C VAL A 167 -0.89 -2.68 13.82
N VAL A 168 -0.42 -3.88 13.48
CA VAL A 168 0.24 -4.22 12.22
C VAL A 168 -0.56 -5.32 11.53
N GLY A 169 -1.17 -5.00 10.40
CA GLY A 169 -2.04 -5.95 9.69
C GLY A 169 -1.29 -7.07 8.96
N GLY A 170 0.00 -6.87 8.66
CA GLY A 170 0.89 -7.82 8.02
C GLY A 170 2.02 -8.30 8.93
N TYR A 171 3.26 -8.41 8.40
CA TYR A 171 4.42 -8.75 9.21
C TYR A 171 4.94 -7.55 10.01
N LEU A 172 5.61 -7.84 11.14
CA LEU A 172 6.40 -6.89 11.90
C LEU A 172 7.85 -7.38 11.94
N ASP A 173 8.75 -6.57 11.40
CA ASP A 173 10.19 -6.86 11.40
C ASP A 173 10.92 -6.01 12.44
N LEU A 174 11.50 -6.66 13.44
CA LEU A 174 12.26 -6.06 14.53
C LEU A 174 13.71 -6.52 14.54
N ARG A 175 14.18 -7.14 13.47
CA ARG A 175 15.56 -7.62 13.40
C ARG A 175 16.55 -6.48 13.60
N GLU A 176 17.66 -6.78 14.26
CA GLU A 176 18.74 -5.81 14.51
C GLU A 176 18.27 -4.54 15.26
N THR A 177 17.23 -4.68 16.13
CA THR A 177 16.78 -3.60 17.02
C THR A 177 17.16 -3.89 18.47
N ALA A 178 17.17 -2.84 19.31
CA ALA A 178 17.46 -2.95 20.75
C ALA A 178 16.20 -3.22 21.60
N ILE A 179 15.10 -3.69 20.99
CA ILE A 179 13.86 -4.03 21.71
C ILE A 179 14.07 -5.26 22.59
N THR A 180 13.65 -5.19 23.85
CA THR A 180 13.78 -6.27 24.82
C THR A 180 12.45 -6.90 25.23
N SER A 181 11.32 -6.25 24.96
CA SER A 181 9.98 -6.74 25.31
C SER A 181 8.93 -6.24 24.32
N LEU A 182 7.83 -6.96 24.20
CA LEU A 182 6.67 -6.59 23.39
C LEU A 182 5.54 -6.06 24.30
N PRO A 183 4.77 -5.04 23.88
CA PRO A 183 3.62 -4.57 24.65
C PRO A 183 2.49 -5.61 24.68
N ASP A 184 1.71 -5.65 25.76
CA ASP A 184 0.65 -6.64 26.00
C ASP A 184 -0.49 -6.58 24.94
N ASN A 185 -0.72 -5.41 24.35
CA ASN A 185 -1.81 -5.19 23.38
C ASN A 185 -1.32 -5.17 21.93
N LEU A 186 -0.11 -5.70 21.66
CA LEU A 186 0.42 -5.74 20.30
C LEU A 186 -0.42 -6.66 19.41
N VAL A 187 -0.82 -6.13 18.25
CA VAL A 187 -1.51 -6.92 17.21
C VAL A 187 -0.61 -7.05 16.00
N VAL A 188 -0.30 -8.29 15.59
CA VAL A 188 0.46 -8.60 14.36
C VAL A 188 -0.26 -9.69 13.59
N GLY A 189 -0.89 -9.33 12.48
CA GLY A 189 -1.67 -10.28 11.66
C GLY A 189 -0.83 -11.29 10.87
N GLY A 190 0.45 -10.98 10.64
CA GLY A 190 1.37 -11.84 9.89
C GLY A 190 2.55 -12.35 10.72
N THR A 191 3.69 -12.49 10.05
CA THR A 191 4.93 -12.99 10.67
C THR A 191 5.58 -11.92 11.55
N LEU A 192 6.17 -12.34 12.66
CA LEU A 192 7.01 -11.52 13.53
C LEU A 192 8.46 -11.99 13.37
N TYR A 193 9.33 -11.10 12.89
CA TYR A 193 10.77 -11.38 12.72
C TYR A 193 11.54 -10.78 13.90
N LEU A 194 12.27 -11.62 14.64
CA LEU A 194 12.93 -11.28 15.91
C LEU A 194 14.42 -11.67 15.94
N GLN A 195 15.00 -12.04 14.80
CA GLN A 195 16.42 -12.44 14.77
C GLN A 195 17.29 -11.27 15.26
N GLU A 196 18.26 -11.58 16.10
CA GLU A 196 19.17 -10.61 16.73
C GLU A 196 18.50 -9.64 17.71
N THR A 197 17.28 -9.95 18.19
CA THR A 197 16.65 -9.27 19.33
C THR A 197 16.81 -10.10 20.62
N GLN A 198 16.51 -9.50 21.78
CA GLN A 198 16.48 -10.18 23.08
C GLN A 198 15.10 -10.74 23.45
N ILE A 199 14.12 -10.66 22.54
CA ILE A 199 12.74 -11.08 22.79
C ILE A 199 12.65 -12.61 22.70
N THR A 200 12.17 -13.25 23.77
CA THR A 200 11.97 -14.70 23.85
C THR A 200 10.50 -15.09 24.02
N ASP A 201 9.68 -14.20 24.56
CA ASP A 201 8.26 -14.43 24.79
C ASP A 201 7.39 -13.62 23.81
N THR A 202 6.57 -14.33 23.06
CA THR A 202 5.61 -13.76 22.09
C THR A 202 4.18 -14.22 22.37
N SER A 203 3.91 -14.81 23.53
CA SER A 203 2.62 -15.41 23.89
C SER A 203 1.49 -14.39 24.00
N ASN A 204 1.82 -13.13 24.28
CA ASN A 204 0.87 -12.01 24.41
C ASN A 204 0.53 -11.34 23.07
N VAL A 205 1.16 -11.73 21.95
CA VAL A 205 0.90 -11.10 20.65
C VAL A 205 -0.43 -11.58 20.07
N ASN A 206 -1.36 -10.67 19.86
CA ASN A 206 -2.62 -10.97 19.19
C ASN A 206 -2.40 -11.11 17.67
N ARG A 207 -2.77 -12.27 17.12
CA ARG A 207 -2.62 -12.60 15.69
C ARG A 207 -3.83 -12.24 14.83
N ASN A 208 -4.90 -11.72 15.44
CA ASN A 208 -6.13 -11.37 14.76
C ASN A 208 -6.13 -9.87 14.43
N ALA A 209 -5.52 -9.48 13.31
CA ALA A 209 -5.59 -8.10 12.85
C ALA A 209 -7.04 -7.72 12.50
N PRO A 210 -7.51 -6.54 12.91
CA PRO A 210 -8.86 -6.09 12.61
C PRO A 210 -9.04 -5.85 11.10
N THR A 211 -10.26 -6.02 10.60
CA THR A 211 -10.64 -5.59 9.26
C THR A 211 -11.02 -4.11 9.24
N LEU A 212 -11.55 -3.61 10.36
CA LEU A 212 -11.93 -2.22 10.57
C LEU A 212 -10.93 -1.54 11.48
N TYR A 213 -10.53 -0.35 11.10
CA TYR A 213 -9.62 0.52 11.84
C TYR A 213 -10.33 1.84 12.11
N GLU A 214 -10.08 2.45 13.26
CA GLU A 214 -10.58 3.78 13.57
C GLU A 214 -9.38 4.67 13.93
N TRP A 215 -9.24 5.78 13.20
CA TRP A 215 -8.14 6.68 13.36
C TRP A 215 -8.56 8.12 13.04
N ASN A 216 -8.23 9.05 13.92
CA ASN A 216 -8.51 10.49 13.75
C ASN A 216 -9.97 10.78 13.35
N ASN A 217 -10.91 10.15 14.07
CA ASN A 217 -12.36 10.23 13.83
C ASN A 217 -12.83 9.73 12.44
N LYS A 218 -11.97 9.03 11.71
CA LYS A 218 -12.31 8.35 10.45
C LYS A 218 -12.26 6.85 10.65
N LYS A 219 -13.09 6.16 9.90
CA LYS A 219 -13.08 4.69 9.84
C LYS A 219 -12.44 4.25 8.53
N TYR A 220 -11.64 3.22 8.64
CA TYR A 220 -10.98 2.58 7.49
C TYR A 220 -11.31 1.10 7.50
N ILE A 221 -11.37 0.51 6.31
CA ILE A 221 -11.58 -0.93 6.16
C ILE A 221 -10.53 -1.50 5.21
N LYS A 222 -9.92 -2.63 5.60
CA LYS A 222 -8.99 -3.36 4.74
C LYS A 222 -9.61 -4.69 4.32
N VAL A 223 -9.85 -4.86 3.03
CA VAL A 223 -10.39 -6.09 2.46
C VAL A 223 -9.60 -6.44 1.21
N ASP A 224 -9.15 -7.70 1.11
CA ASP A 224 -8.36 -8.23 -0.02
C ASP A 224 -7.14 -7.36 -0.39
N GLY A 225 -6.47 -6.79 0.62
CA GLY A 225 -5.31 -5.92 0.44
C GLY A 225 -5.64 -4.45 0.13
N ILE A 226 -6.90 -4.12 -0.14
CA ILE A 226 -7.34 -2.74 -0.40
C ILE A 226 -7.69 -2.06 0.91
N PHE A 227 -7.01 -0.94 1.20
CA PHE A 227 -7.27 -0.08 2.35
C PHE A 227 -8.11 1.12 1.91
N SER A 228 -9.30 1.25 2.47
CA SER A 228 -10.30 2.24 2.03
C SER A 228 -10.82 3.08 3.19
N ILE A 229 -11.17 4.32 2.91
CA ILE A 229 -11.90 5.20 3.83
C ILE A 229 -13.36 4.80 3.80
N VAL A 230 -14.00 4.69 4.96
CA VAL A 230 -15.43 4.43 5.10
C VAL A 230 -16.20 5.75 5.09
N ASP A 231 -17.00 5.97 4.05
CA ASP A 231 -17.88 7.15 3.93
C ASP A 231 -19.14 6.99 4.77
N ASN A 232 -19.74 5.79 4.70
CA ASN A 232 -20.96 5.45 5.42
C ASN A 232 -21.10 3.92 5.50
N TYR A 233 -21.90 3.43 6.46
CA TYR A 233 -22.21 2.01 6.57
C TYR A 233 -23.60 1.76 7.15
N HIS A 234 -24.18 0.61 6.78
CA HIS A 234 -25.41 0.10 7.35
C HIS A 234 -25.31 -1.43 7.52
N GLY A 235 -25.32 -1.90 8.77
CA GLY A 235 -25.01 -3.29 9.06
C GLY A 235 -23.65 -3.69 8.50
N ASN A 236 -23.62 -4.75 7.69
CA ASN A 236 -22.43 -5.27 7.05
C ASN A 236 -22.17 -4.72 5.64
N VAL A 237 -22.81 -3.62 5.27
CA VAL A 237 -22.63 -2.94 3.98
C VAL A 237 -21.94 -1.60 4.22
N TYR A 238 -20.76 -1.41 3.64
CA TYR A 238 -19.92 -0.22 3.76
C TYR A 238 -19.82 0.47 2.40
N LYS A 239 -20.08 1.76 2.36
CA LYS A 239 -19.77 2.62 1.24
C LYS A 239 -18.39 3.19 1.49
N VAL A 240 -17.48 3.00 0.55
CA VAL A 240 -16.06 3.31 0.73
C VAL A 240 -15.48 3.97 -0.51
N HIS A 241 -14.32 4.62 -0.35
CA HIS A 241 -13.44 5.01 -1.45
C HIS A 241 -11.99 4.72 -1.05
N GLN A 242 -11.15 4.42 -2.04
CA GLN A 242 -9.71 4.32 -1.82
C GLN A 242 -9.11 5.69 -1.51
N ILE A 243 -8.03 5.70 -0.75
CA ILE A 243 -7.28 6.92 -0.45
C ILE A 243 -6.80 7.55 -1.76
N GLY A 244 -6.95 8.88 -1.88
CA GLY A 244 -6.61 9.62 -3.10
C GLY A 244 -7.62 9.46 -4.26
N SER A 245 -8.66 8.66 -4.10
CA SER A 245 -9.71 8.45 -5.11
C SER A 245 -11.05 9.00 -4.65
N THR A 246 -11.80 9.57 -5.57
CA THR A 246 -13.22 9.94 -5.35
C THR A 246 -14.18 8.86 -5.82
N LYS A 247 -13.67 7.78 -6.43
CA LYS A 247 -14.49 6.69 -6.93
C LYS A 247 -15.08 5.89 -5.78
N GLN A 248 -16.39 5.92 -5.67
CA GLN A 248 -17.12 5.16 -4.66
C GLN A 248 -17.21 3.68 -5.01
N MET A 249 -17.05 2.85 -3.99
CA MET A 249 -17.21 1.40 -4.02
C MET A 249 -18.01 0.94 -2.80
N TYR A 250 -18.34 -0.34 -2.77
CA TYR A 250 -19.01 -0.98 -1.66
C TYR A 250 -18.21 -2.17 -1.16
N VAL A 251 -18.22 -2.36 0.15
CA VAL A 251 -17.70 -3.55 0.82
C VAL A 251 -18.86 -4.21 1.56
N VAL A 252 -19.04 -5.50 1.36
CA VAL A 252 -20.10 -6.28 2.02
C VAL A 252 -19.48 -7.43 2.80
N GLY A 253 -19.92 -7.60 4.05
CA GLY A 253 -19.50 -8.69 4.94
C GLY A 253 -20.61 -9.73 5.17
N ASP A 254 -20.23 -10.97 5.50
CA ASP A 254 -21.12 -12.06 5.86
C ASP A 254 -21.46 -12.12 7.36
N GLY A 255 -20.89 -11.22 8.15
CA GLY A 255 -21.00 -11.24 9.62
C GLY A 255 -20.06 -12.24 10.31
N ASN A 256 -19.32 -13.08 9.56
CA ASN A 256 -18.40 -14.11 10.06
C ASN A 256 -16.94 -13.84 9.66
N GLY A 257 -16.62 -12.57 9.32
CA GLY A 257 -15.27 -12.14 9.02
C GLY A 257 -14.86 -12.27 7.54
N LYS A 258 -15.77 -12.66 6.64
CA LYS A 258 -15.53 -12.63 5.20
C LYS A 258 -16.14 -11.37 4.59
N TRP A 259 -15.38 -10.74 3.70
CA TRP A 259 -15.72 -9.47 3.08
C TRP A 259 -15.38 -9.49 1.60
N ALA A 260 -16.12 -8.74 0.79
CA ALA A 260 -15.80 -8.55 -0.63
C ALA A 260 -16.14 -7.14 -1.09
N HIS A 261 -15.43 -6.67 -2.13
CA HIS A 261 -15.66 -5.39 -2.78
C HIS A 261 -16.55 -5.52 -4.02
N GLY A 262 -17.17 -4.39 -4.40
CA GLY A 262 -17.84 -4.23 -5.69
C GLY A 262 -18.06 -2.76 -6.00
N ASN A 263 -18.23 -2.40 -7.30
CA ASN A 263 -18.63 -1.05 -7.67
C ASN A 263 -20.10 -0.78 -7.31
N THR A 264 -20.87 -1.85 -7.12
CA THR A 264 -22.25 -1.83 -6.62
C THR A 264 -22.40 -2.80 -5.46
N ILE A 265 -23.45 -2.66 -4.65
CA ILE A 265 -23.76 -3.59 -3.56
C ILE A 265 -23.99 -5.02 -4.10
N ASP A 266 -24.63 -5.14 -5.27
CA ASP A 266 -24.91 -6.44 -5.88
C ASP A 266 -23.64 -7.14 -6.39
N GLU A 267 -22.69 -6.41 -6.95
CA GLU A 267 -21.37 -6.94 -7.28
C GLU A 267 -20.62 -7.41 -6.04
N ALA A 268 -20.57 -6.58 -4.98
CA ALA A 268 -19.93 -6.95 -3.73
C ALA A 268 -20.56 -8.20 -3.11
N ARG A 269 -21.89 -8.34 -3.16
CA ARG A 269 -22.61 -9.54 -2.69
C ARG A 269 -22.30 -10.79 -3.53
N LYS A 270 -22.26 -10.66 -4.86
CA LYS A 270 -21.88 -11.76 -5.76
C LYS A 270 -20.46 -12.25 -5.48
N ASP A 271 -19.52 -11.33 -5.34
CA ASP A 271 -18.12 -11.66 -5.00
C ASP A 271 -18.00 -12.24 -3.58
N LEU A 272 -18.81 -11.79 -2.62
CA LEU A 272 -18.86 -12.38 -1.28
C LEU A 272 -19.39 -13.84 -1.34
N ILE A 273 -20.46 -14.08 -2.08
CA ILE A 273 -21.00 -15.44 -2.30
C ILE A 273 -19.94 -16.31 -2.97
N TYR A 274 -19.27 -15.81 -4.00
CA TYR A 274 -18.15 -16.51 -4.66
C TYR A 274 -17.06 -16.89 -3.66
N LYS A 275 -16.68 -15.94 -2.80
CA LYS A 275 -15.62 -16.11 -1.78
C LYS A 275 -15.95 -17.17 -0.73
N ILE A 276 -17.21 -17.24 -0.28
CA ILE A 276 -17.66 -18.19 0.75
C ILE A 276 -18.14 -19.53 0.19
N SER A 277 -18.39 -19.62 -1.12
CA SER A 277 -18.85 -20.86 -1.77
C SER A 277 -17.73 -21.91 -1.82
N ASN A 278 -18.15 -23.18 -1.91
CA ASN A 278 -17.23 -24.28 -2.17
C ASN A 278 -16.91 -24.30 -3.68
N ARG A 279 -15.80 -23.67 -4.06
CA ARG A 279 -15.36 -23.56 -5.44
C ARG A 279 -14.74 -24.88 -5.91
N ASP A 280 -15.07 -25.31 -7.13
CA ASP A 280 -14.46 -26.50 -7.75
C ASP A 280 -12.98 -26.18 -8.09
N LYS A 281 -12.06 -26.83 -7.37
CA LYS A 281 -10.61 -26.69 -7.55
C LYS A 281 -10.01 -27.82 -8.40
N SER A 282 -10.83 -28.76 -8.88
CA SER A 282 -10.36 -29.98 -9.55
C SER A 282 -9.51 -29.73 -10.80
N ALA A 283 -9.78 -28.62 -11.53
CA ALA A 283 -9.00 -28.22 -12.69
C ALA A 283 -7.53 -27.90 -12.36
N TYR A 284 -7.21 -27.59 -11.09
CA TYR A 284 -5.88 -27.15 -10.65
C TYR A 284 -5.13 -28.19 -9.81
N GLU A 285 -5.79 -29.28 -9.39
CA GLU A 285 -5.22 -30.30 -8.51
C GLU A 285 -4.00 -31.03 -9.13
N ASN A 286 -3.96 -31.16 -10.44
CA ASN A 286 -2.90 -31.84 -11.17
C ASN A 286 -1.77 -30.91 -11.62
N LEU A 287 -1.86 -29.60 -11.39
CA LEU A 287 -0.79 -28.68 -11.74
C LEU A 287 0.40 -28.82 -10.79
N LYS A 288 1.60 -28.73 -11.37
CA LYS A 288 2.87 -28.76 -10.63
C LYS A 288 3.47 -27.37 -10.54
N LEU A 289 4.47 -27.18 -9.68
CA LEU A 289 5.13 -25.88 -9.49
C LEU A 289 5.67 -25.28 -10.80
N ASP A 290 6.06 -26.12 -11.75
CA ASP A 290 6.60 -25.69 -13.05
C ASP A 290 5.52 -25.66 -14.17
N SER A 291 4.25 -25.97 -13.85
CA SER A 291 3.12 -25.80 -14.79
C SER A 291 2.97 -24.32 -15.12
N ILE A 292 2.75 -24.04 -16.41
CA ILE A 292 2.67 -22.69 -16.95
C ILE A 292 1.21 -22.39 -17.34
N LEU A 293 0.72 -21.25 -16.86
CA LEU A 293 -0.60 -20.71 -17.18
C LEU A 293 -0.45 -19.40 -17.96
N THR A 294 -1.41 -19.09 -18.82
CA THR A 294 -1.54 -17.74 -19.40
C THR A 294 -1.85 -16.75 -18.30
N PHE A 295 -1.74 -15.46 -18.60
CA PHE A 295 -2.02 -14.41 -17.61
C PHE A 295 -3.44 -14.50 -17.04
N GLU A 296 -4.44 -14.72 -17.92
CA GLU A 296 -5.84 -14.85 -17.53
C GLU A 296 -6.09 -16.13 -16.71
N GLU A 297 -5.54 -17.26 -17.14
CA GLU A 297 -5.62 -18.51 -16.38
C GLU A 297 -4.95 -18.42 -15.02
N ALA A 298 -3.84 -17.67 -14.89
CA ALA A 298 -3.16 -17.44 -13.62
C ALA A 298 -4.05 -16.64 -12.65
N ILE A 299 -4.71 -15.59 -13.13
CA ILE A 299 -5.68 -14.81 -12.35
C ILE A 299 -6.84 -15.68 -11.89
N GLU A 300 -7.42 -16.47 -12.79
CA GLU A 300 -8.55 -17.35 -12.48
C GLU A 300 -8.14 -18.44 -11.48
N CYS A 301 -7.00 -19.08 -11.69
CA CYS A 301 -6.43 -20.08 -10.78
C CYS A 301 -6.29 -19.51 -9.35
N TYR A 302 -5.70 -18.32 -9.21
CA TYR A 302 -5.56 -17.68 -7.93
C TYR A 302 -6.91 -17.40 -7.27
N ARG A 303 -7.86 -16.83 -8.02
CA ARG A 303 -9.20 -16.52 -7.50
C ARG A 303 -9.96 -17.77 -7.07
N VAL A 304 -9.92 -18.85 -7.87
CA VAL A 304 -10.61 -20.11 -7.54
C VAL A 304 -10.03 -20.74 -6.27
N ILE A 305 -8.72 -20.76 -6.11
CA ILE A 305 -8.08 -21.37 -4.93
C ILE A 305 -8.31 -20.51 -3.68
N THR A 306 -8.10 -19.20 -3.75
CA THR A 306 -8.10 -18.29 -2.60
C THR A 306 -9.47 -17.69 -2.27
N GLY A 307 -10.37 -17.58 -3.27
CA GLY A 307 -11.62 -16.84 -3.16
C GLY A 307 -11.44 -15.32 -3.18
N SER A 308 -10.33 -14.81 -3.72
CA SER A 308 -10.13 -13.37 -3.87
C SER A 308 -11.24 -12.74 -4.69
N CYS A 309 -11.75 -11.57 -4.26
CA CYS A 309 -12.77 -10.85 -5.00
C CYS A 309 -12.23 -10.23 -6.30
N ALA A 310 -13.10 -9.98 -7.27
CA ALA A 310 -12.70 -9.44 -8.58
C ALA A 310 -12.00 -8.08 -8.44
N VAL A 311 -12.51 -7.20 -7.57
CA VAL A 311 -11.94 -5.87 -7.35
C VAL A 311 -10.56 -5.95 -6.70
N GLY A 312 -10.37 -6.77 -5.67
CA GLY A 312 -9.09 -6.96 -5.00
C GLY A 312 -8.03 -7.57 -5.92
N THR A 313 -8.43 -8.55 -6.75
CA THR A 313 -7.52 -9.15 -7.74
C THR A 313 -7.12 -8.14 -8.81
N LYS A 314 -8.07 -7.33 -9.30
CA LYS A 314 -7.80 -6.27 -10.28
C LYS A 314 -6.84 -5.22 -9.71
N ASP A 315 -7.08 -4.75 -8.48
CA ASP A 315 -6.20 -3.81 -7.80
C ASP A 315 -4.77 -4.34 -7.68
N TYR A 316 -4.61 -5.61 -7.29
CA TYR A 316 -3.29 -6.26 -7.23
C TYR A 316 -2.60 -6.25 -8.59
N VAL A 317 -3.30 -6.65 -9.65
CA VAL A 317 -2.75 -6.69 -11.01
C VAL A 317 -2.36 -5.31 -11.52
N GLU A 318 -3.19 -4.31 -11.28
CA GLU A 318 -2.96 -2.95 -11.79
C GLU A 318 -1.89 -2.19 -11.01
N ASN A 319 -1.82 -2.37 -9.69
CA ASN A 319 -1.05 -1.49 -8.81
C ASN A 319 0.14 -2.16 -8.10
N ARG A 320 0.18 -3.50 -7.99
CA ARG A 320 1.20 -4.21 -7.20
C ARG A 320 1.97 -5.27 -7.98
N LEU A 321 1.39 -5.86 -9.01
CA LEU A 321 2.09 -6.83 -9.85
C LEU A 321 3.16 -6.12 -10.69
N PRO A 322 4.44 -6.61 -10.69
CA PRO A 322 5.52 -6.00 -11.47
C PRO A 322 5.20 -5.86 -12.96
N LYS A 323 5.47 -4.70 -13.52
CA LYS A 323 5.25 -4.38 -14.94
C LYS A 323 6.57 -4.36 -15.72
N PRO A 324 6.59 -4.70 -17.03
CA PRO A 324 5.45 -5.16 -17.82
C PRO A 324 4.99 -6.55 -17.42
N HIS A 325 3.68 -6.82 -17.47
CA HIS A 325 3.14 -8.15 -17.18
C HIS A 325 3.64 -9.17 -18.21
N LYS A 326 3.94 -10.37 -17.74
CA LYS A 326 4.28 -11.51 -18.63
C LYS A 326 3.02 -12.07 -19.26
N GLU A 327 3.14 -12.63 -20.45
CA GLU A 327 2.03 -13.37 -21.09
C GLU A 327 1.71 -14.69 -20.36
N LYS A 328 2.69 -15.24 -19.65
CA LYS A 328 2.57 -16.53 -18.95
C LYS A 328 3.33 -16.52 -17.62
N TYR A 329 2.82 -17.27 -16.65
CA TYR A 329 3.41 -17.46 -15.33
C TYR A 329 3.44 -18.93 -14.95
N SER A 330 4.53 -19.37 -14.31
CA SER A 330 4.55 -20.67 -13.64
C SER A 330 3.86 -20.57 -12.27
N ILE A 331 3.37 -21.72 -11.76
CA ILE A 331 2.79 -21.77 -10.40
C ILE A 331 3.82 -21.30 -9.35
N ARG A 332 5.10 -21.65 -9.52
CA ARG A 332 6.18 -21.19 -8.65
C ARG A 332 6.30 -19.67 -8.63
N GLU A 333 6.28 -19.02 -9.78
CA GLU A 333 6.31 -17.55 -9.89
C GLU A 333 5.07 -16.91 -9.26
N MET A 334 3.89 -17.51 -9.47
CA MET A 334 2.64 -17.01 -8.86
C MET A 334 2.72 -17.05 -7.33
N ILE A 335 3.26 -18.13 -6.74
CA ILE A 335 3.46 -18.25 -5.29
C ILE A 335 4.36 -17.11 -4.78
N GLU A 336 5.50 -16.88 -5.42
CA GLU A 336 6.42 -15.81 -5.00
C GLU A 336 5.79 -14.42 -5.15
N LEU A 337 5.09 -14.15 -6.26
CA LEU A 337 4.45 -12.88 -6.52
C LEU A 337 3.27 -12.58 -5.58
N THR A 338 2.58 -13.63 -5.11
CA THR A 338 1.42 -13.47 -4.22
C THR A 338 1.77 -13.67 -2.74
N LYS A 339 3.05 -13.81 -2.42
CA LYS A 339 3.54 -13.91 -1.05
C LYS A 339 3.20 -12.63 -0.26
N GLY A 340 2.42 -12.78 0.81
CA GLY A 340 1.92 -11.64 1.59
C GLY A 340 0.60 -11.03 1.11
N GLU A 341 0.08 -11.47 -0.05
CA GLU A 341 -1.24 -11.08 -0.53
C GLU A 341 -2.37 -11.88 0.14
N TYR A 342 -3.63 -11.45 -0.14
CA TYR A 342 -4.81 -12.12 0.41
C TYR A 342 -4.78 -13.63 0.11
N GLN A 343 -4.76 -14.46 1.17
CA GLN A 343 -4.70 -15.93 1.08
C GLN A 343 -3.52 -16.49 0.23
N GLY A 344 -2.44 -15.73 0.07
CA GLY A 344 -1.23 -16.20 -0.65
C GLY A 344 -0.64 -17.46 -0.02
N LYS A 345 -0.73 -17.60 1.31
CA LYS A 345 -0.33 -18.82 2.02
C LYS A 345 -1.22 -20.01 1.68
N GLU A 346 -2.55 -19.83 1.58
CA GLU A 346 -3.48 -20.89 1.14
C GLU A 346 -3.17 -21.33 -0.30
N PHE A 347 -2.84 -20.37 -1.18
CA PHE A 347 -2.41 -20.66 -2.54
C PHE A 347 -1.15 -21.51 -2.58
N GLU A 348 -0.13 -21.13 -1.81
CA GLU A 348 1.13 -21.89 -1.69
C GLU A 348 0.89 -23.32 -1.13
N GLU A 349 0.11 -23.44 -0.06
CA GLU A 349 -0.20 -24.72 0.59
C GLU A 349 -0.96 -25.67 -0.34
N PHE A 350 -1.87 -25.15 -1.18
CA PHE A 350 -2.61 -25.95 -2.15
C PHE A 350 -1.66 -26.72 -3.10
N PHE A 351 -0.63 -26.06 -3.62
CA PHE A 351 0.34 -26.70 -4.51
C PHE A 351 1.46 -27.47 -3.80
N LYS A 352 1.74 -27.18 -2.54
CA LYS A 352 2.70 -27.98 -1.76
C LYS A 352 2.14 -29.34 -1.33
N ASN A 353 0.84 -29.40 -1.07
CA ASN A 353 0.17 -30.62 -0.61
C ASN A 353 -0.28 -31.54 -1.76
N ASN A 354 -0.28 -31.06 -2.99
CA ASN A 354 -0.61 -31.84 -4.22
C ASN A 354 0.64 -32.44 -4.88
N LYS A 355 1.55 -33.02 -4.07
CA LYS A 355 2.75 -33.73 -4.55
C LYS A 355 2.45 -35.15 -4.98
#